data_18fa576690667b7dd6900d4f246b36d0
#
_entry.id   18fa576690667b7dd6900d4f246b36d0
#
_cell.length_a   1.000
_cell.length_b   1.000
_cell.length_c   1.000
_cell.angle_alpha   90.00
_cell.angle_beta   90.00
_cell.angle_gamma   90.00
#
_symmetry.space_group_name_H-M   'P 1'
#
loop_
_entity.id
_entity.type
_entity.pdbx_description
1 polymer ?
#
loop_
_entity_poly.entity_id
_entity_poly.type
_entity_poly.pdbx_seq_one_letter_code
_entity_poly.pdbx_strand_id
1 'polypeptide(L)'
;MKDDLSHFLHEHFNSLKLEPPLFYSSQYGIRFEIAIPWMEHEDNRNLRQIEKRSTGIFNQVFQAGDDMLLITDFHCKKNDQFLQKRPAKVYQKYIKNKKLRLSLQHKIIPNAFSEEEMVTHRFILPCKKNDIRYEALLAAISYEDFRHPTNILKGFPRNGIDIYFINTTRKMIYHLYDDRGCDVIASRKEDLLPLYHDFNEWILDYDREEIDGVFSR
;
A
#
# COMPACT_ATOMS: atom_id res chain seq x y z
N MET A 1 25.29 -5.53 1.83
CA MET A 1 24.06 -6.01 1.21
C MET A 1 23.54 -4.91 0.32
N LYS A 2 23.39 -5.15 -1.00
CA LYS A 2 22.75 -4.18 -1.90
C LYS A 2 21.31 -3.99 -1.43
N ASP A 3 20.79 -2.80 -1.62
CA ASP A 3 19.41 -2.44 -1.32
C ASP A 3 18.47 -3.24 -2.23
N ASP A 4 17.96 -4.36 -1.74
CA ASP A 4 17.13 -5.29 -2.52
C ASP A 4 15.89 -4.59 -3.08
N LEU A 5 15.30 -3.63 -2.35
CA LEU A 5 14.16 -2.84 -2.83
C LEU A 5 14.56 -1.89 -3.98
N SER A 6 15.64 -1.13 -3.81
CA SER A 6 16.08 -0.18 -4.86
C SER A 6 16.50 -0.90 -6.13
N HIS A 7 17.14 -2.06 -6.00
CA HIS A 7 17.48 -2.91 -7.15
C HIS A 7 16.24 -3.43 -7.85
N PHE A 8 15.27 -3.94 -7.11
CA PHE A 8 13.99 -4.43 -7.64
C PHE A 8 13.21 -3.33 -8.39
N LEU A 9 13.10 -2.15 -7.78
CA LEU A 9 12.41 -1.02 -8.43
C LEU A 9 13.17 -0.52 -9.67
N HIS A 10 14.50 -0.54 -9.66
CA HIS A 10 15.30 -0.20 -10.83
C HIS A 10 15.10 -1.19 -11.97
N GLU A 11 15.14 -2.48 -11.69
CA GLU A 11 15.07 -3.53 -12.70
C GLU A 11 13.68 -3.68 -13.31
N HIS A 12 12.63 -3.52 -12.50
CA HIS A 12 11.27 -3.88 -12.91
C HIS A 12 10.30 -2.70 -13.05
N PHE A 13 10.64 -1.53 -12.52
CA PHE A 13 9.76 -0.37 -12.48
C PHE A 13 10.45 0.94 -12.86
N ASN A 14 11.50 0.90 -13.68
CA ASN A 14 12.23 2.09 -14.16
C ASN A 14 12.65 3.05 -13.05
N SER A 15 13.13 2.52 -11.91
CA SER A 15 13.50 3.30 -10.72
C SER A 15 12.34 4.11 -10.11
N LEU A 16 11.12 3.59 -10.20
CA LEU A 16 9.93 4.19 -9.62
C LEU A 16 10.19 4.60 -8.15
N LYS A 17 9.80 5.81 -7.80
CA LYS A 17 9.71 6.23 -6.42
C LYS A 17 8.40 5.73 -5.82
N LEU A 18 8.47 5.13 -4.63
CA LEU A 18 7.28 4.79 -3.87
C LEU A 18 6.75 6.08 -3.20
N GLU A 19 5.94 6.80 -3.93
CA GLU A 19 5.26 8.04 -3.51
C GLU A 19 3.87 8.04 -4.12
N PRO A 20 2.78 8.24 -3.34
CA PRO A 20 1.43 8.30 -3.91
C PRO A 20 1.25 9.54 -4.80
N PRO A 21 0.45 9.45 -5.84
CA PRO A 21 -0.25 8.27 -6.34
C PRO A 21 0.61 7.45 -7.31
N LEU A 22 0.68 6.12 -7.09
CA LEU A 22 1.53 5.23 -7.89
C LEU A 22 1.03 5.09 -9.34
N PHE A 23 -0.28 5.15 -9.55
CA PHE A 23 -0.90 4.99 -10.87
C PHE A 23 -0.28 5.93 -11.90
N TYR A 24 -0.20 7.24 -11.62
CA TYR A 24 0.33 8.21 -12.58
C TYR A 24 1.85 8.17 -12.77
N SER A 25 2.55 7.47 -11.89
CA SER A 25 4.01 7.36 -11.94
C SER A 25 4.47 6.04 -12.58
N SER A 26 3.54 5.15 -12.92
CA SER A 26 3.82 3.83 -13.48
C SER A 26 3.44 3.74 -14.96
N GLN A 27 4.09 2.85 -15.70
CA GLN A 27 3.74 2.57 -17.08
C GLN A 27 2.45 1.74 -17.21
N TYR A 28 2.23 0.80 -16.29
CA TYR A 28 1.05 -0.06 -16.26
C TYR A 28 0.46 -0.05 -14.87
N GLY A 29 -0.74 0.47 -14.75
CA GLY A 29 -1.44 0.58 -13.48
C GLY A 29 -2.95 0.52 -13.67
N ILE A 30 -3.64 0.14 -12.59
CA ILE A 30 -5.09 0.25 -12.45
C ILE A 30 -5.38 0.90 -11.13
N ARG A 31 -6.26 1.88 -11.14
CA ARG A 31 -6.80 2.53 -9.95
C ARG A 31 -8.22 2.05 -9.69
N PHE A 32 -8.46 1.57 -8.50
CA PHE A 32 -9.75 1.04 -8.09
C PHE A 32 -10.42 1.95 -7.06
N GLU A 33 -11.71 2.17 -7.23
CA GLU A 33 -12.59 2.74 -6.21
C GLU A 33 -13.11 1.61 -5.31
N ILE A 34 -12.86 1.71 -4.00
CA ILE A 34 -13.30 0.67 -3.06
C ILE A 34 -14.51 1.10 -2.23
N ALA A 35 -14.71 2.38 -2.00
CA ALA A 35 -15.89 2.92 -1.32
C ALA A 35 -17.14 2.89 -2.22
N ILE A 36 -18.31 3.07 -1.61
CA ILE A 36 -19.53 3.39 -2.33
C ILE A 36 -19.54 4.91 -2.56
N PRO A 37 -19.60 5.38 -3.82
CA PRO A 37 -19.62 6.81 -4.11
C PRO A 37 -20.70 7.56 -3.32
N TRP A 38 -20.35 8.72 -2.76
CA TRP A 38 -21.27 9.61 -2.05
C TRP A 38 -21.90 9.05 -0.76
N MET A 39 -21.50 7.86 -0.31
CA MET A 39 -21.96 7.29 0.94
C MET A 39 -21.09 7.78 2.11
N GLU A 40 -21.71 7.97 3.27
CA GLU A 40 -20.98 8.31 4.49
C GLU A 40 -19.94 7.21 4.82
N HIS A 41 -18.77 7.65 5.25
CA HIS A 41 -17.63 6.78 5.50
C HIS A 41 -17.92 5.70 6.55
N GLU A 42 -18.67 6.03 7.60
CA GLU A 42 -19.00 5.10 8.71
C GLU A 42 -20.24 4.24 8.45
N ASP A 43 -20.90 4.36 7.28
CA ASP A 43 -22.04 3.49 6.92
C ASP A 43 -21.55 2.03 6.82
N ASN A 44 -22.24 1.13 7.50
CA ASN A 44 -21.87 -0.29 7.54
C ASN A 44 -21.87 -0.98 6.17
N ARG A 45 -22.63 -0.47 5.19
CA ARG A 45 -22.62 -1.00 3.80
C ARG A 45 -21.34 -0.59 3.11
N ASN A 46 -20.94 0.68 3.28
CA ASN A 46 -19.69 1.21 2.76
C ASN A 46 -18.49 0.45 3.34
N LEU A 47 -18.42 0.31 4.65
CA LEU A 47 -17.34 -0.42 5.32
C LEU A 47 -17.21 -1.87 4.84
N ARG A 48 -18.34 -2.57 4.66
CA ARG A 48 -18.33 -3.94 4.10
C ARG A 48 -17.87 -3.99 2.65
N GLN A 49 -18.22 -2.98 1.83
CA GLN A 49 -17.74 -2.90 0.45
C GLN A 49 -16.23 -2.64 0.40
N ILE A 50 -15.74 -1.68 1.20
CA ILE A 50 -14.32 -1.36 1.31
C ILE A 50 -13.51 -2.61 1.68
N GLU A 51 -13.95 -3.34 2.71
CA GLU A 51 -13.30 -4.60 3.11
C GLU A 51 -13.31 -5.64 2.00
N LYS A 52 -14.48 -5.85 1.35
CA LYS A 52 -14.64 -6.82 0.25
C LYS A 52 -13.73 -6.47 -0.94
N ARG A 53 -13.73 -5.21 -1.39
CA ARG A 53 -12.98 -4.79 -2.57
C ARG A 53 -11.48 -4.77 -2.30
N SER A 54 -11.04 -4.15 -1.21
CA SER A 54 -9.62 -4.09 -0.85
C SER A 54 -9.01 -5.48 -0.66
N THR A 55 -9.71 -6.37 0.04
CA THR A 55 -9.28 -7.76 0.25
C THR A 55 -9.35 -8.59 -1.03
N GLY A 56 -10.38 -8.42 -1.86
CA GLY A 56 -10.52 -9.10 -3.13
C GLY A 56 -9.38 -8.81 -4.09
N ILE A 57 -9.07 -7.52 -4.29
CA ILE A 57 -7.94 -7.08 -5.12
C ILE A 57 -6.62 -7.60 -4.55
N PHE A 58 -6.39 -7.46 -3.23
CA PHE A 58 -5.21 -7.97 -2.57
C PHE A 58 -5.01 -9.47 -2.79
N ASN A 59 -6.09 -10.25 -2.70
CA ASN A 59 -6.04 -11.70 -2.89
C ASN A 59 -5.70 -12.10 -4.33
N GLN A 60 -6.08 -11.30 -5.32
CA GLN A 60 -5.72 -11.52 -6.73
C GLN A 60 -4.24 -11.19 -6.98
N VAL A 61 -3.72 -10.14 -6.35
CA VAL A 61 -2.31 -9.72 -6.48
C VAL A 61 -1.37 -10.69 -5.78
N PHE A 62 -1.76 -11.24 -4.61
CA PHE A 62 -0.88 -12.07 -3.76
C PHE A 62 -1.40 -13.49 -3.60
N GLN A 63 -0.61 -14.47 -4.01
CA GLN A 63 -0.85 -15.88 -3.75
C GLN A 63 -0.07 -16.38 -2.51
N ALA A 64 -0.47 -17.52 -1.95
CA ALA A 64 0.12 -18.02 -0.70
C ALA A 64 1.63 -18.30 -0.77
N GLY A 65 2.14 -18.67 -1.96
CA GLY A 65 3.55 -19.00 -2.19
C GLY A 65 4.43 -17.81 -2.54
N ASP A 66 3.84 -16.66 -2.89
CA ASP A 66 4.58 -15.50 -3.38
C ASP A 66 5.48 -14.91 -2.30
N ASP A 67 6.67 -14.50 -2.72
CA ASP A 67 7.56 -13.67 -1.92
C ASP A 67 7.13 -12.22 -2.04
N MET A 68 7.15 -11.50 -0.91
CA MET A 68 6.71 -10.12 -0.88
C MET A 68 7.54 -9.27 0.08
N LEU A 69 7.51 -7.96 -0.15
CA LEU A 69 8.00 -6.95 0.80
C LEU A 69 6.80 -6.16 1.34
N LEU A 70 6.70 -6.07 2.66
CA LEU A 70 5.84 -5.11 3.33
C LEU A 70 6.66 -3.87 3.60
N ILE A 71 6.31 -2.75 2.96
CA ILE A 71 6.95 -1.46 3.12
C ILE A 71 6.04 -0.57 3.94
N THR A 72 6.59 0.15 4.91
CA THR A 72 5.87 1.14 5.69
C THR A 72 6.68 2.42 5.74
N ASP A 73 6.14 3.48 5.19
CA ASP A 73 6.71 4.82 5.19
C ASP A 73 6.01 5.69 6.22
N PHE A 74 6.74 6.13 7.25
CA PHE A 74 6.25 7.08 8.23
C PHE A 74 6.82 8.45 7.94
N HIS A 75 5.93 9.41 7.69
CA HIS A 75 6.28 10.80 7.41
C HIS A 75 6.18 11.62 8.70
N CYS A 76 7.28 12.20 9.13
CA CYS A 76 7.33 12.99 10.35
C CYS A 76 8.40 14.08 10.28
N LYS A 77 8.37 15.04 11.20
CA LYS A 77 9.45 16.02 11.34
C LYS A 77 10.72 15.31 11.83
N LYS A 78 11.88 15.75 11.34
CA LYS A 78 13.21 15.18 11.66
C LYS A 78 13.48 15.03 13.16
N ASN A 79 12.94 15.93 13.97
CA ASN A 79 13.12 15.93 15.43
C ASN A 79 11.93 15.33 16.17
N ASP A 80 10.99 14.66 15.48
CA ASP A 80 9.81 14.06 16.12
C ASP A 80 10.24 12.84 16.96
N GLN A 81 9.71 12.79 18.19
CA GLN A 81 9.91 11.64 19.08
C GLN A 81 9.02 10.44 18.72
N PHE A 82 8.33 10.50 17.57
CA PHE A 82 7.43 9.46 17.08
C PHE A 82 8.08 8.08 17.06
N LEU A 83 9.35 8.01 16.56
CA LEU A 83 10.12 6.77 16.53
C LEU A 83 10.38 6.15 17.90
N GLN A 84 10.50 6.96 18.95
CA GLN A 84 10.69 6.47 20.30
C GLN A 84 9.41 5.85 20.87
N LYS A 85 8.26 6.21 20.29
CA LYS A 85 6.96 5.81 20.84
C LYS A 85 6.33 4.63 20.13
N ARG A 86 6.36 4.46 18.78
CA ARG A 86 5.59 3.38 18.14
C ARG A 86 5.82 3.00 16.65
N PRO A 87 6.95 3.15 15.97
CA PRO A 87 7.04 2.75 14.56
C PRO A 87 6.87 1.23 14.34
N ALA A 88 7.25 0.44 15.33
CA ALA A 88 7.14 -1.01 15.27
C ALA A 88 5.70 -1.54 15.49
N LYS A 89 4.70 -0.67 15.74
CA LYS A 89 3.33 -1.13 16.08
C LYS A 89 2.66 -1.90 14.95
N VAL A 90 2.85 -1.48 13.70
CA VAL A 90 2.36 -2.21 12.52
C VAL A 90 2.89 -3.64 12.55
N TYR A 91 4.19 -3.80 12.71
CA TYR A 91 4.84 -5.11 12.72
C TYR A 91 4.53 -5.94 13.96
N GLN A 92 4.31 -5.30 15.11
CA GLN A 92 3.91 -6.00 16.34
C GLN A 92 2.49 -6.55 16.24
N LYS A 93 1.56 -5.79 15.65
CA LYS A 93 0.14 -6.12 15.62
C LYS A 93 -0.21 -7.06 14.46
N TYR A 94 0.35 -6.82 13.28
CA TYR A 94 -0.09 -7.48 12.06
C TYR A 94 0.83 -8.60 11.57
N ILE A 95 2.08 -8.72 12.05
CA ILE A 95 2.96 -9.83 11.70
C ILE A 95 2.75 -10.99 12.68
N LYS A 96 2.32 -12.14 12.15
CA LYS A 96 2.05 -13.37 12.93
C LYS A 96 3.34 -13.97 13.48
N ASN A 97 4.36 -14.11 12.61
CA ASN A 97 5.65 -14.69 12.99
C ASN A 97 6.57 -13.60 13.58
N LYS A 98 6.73 -13.64 14.90
CA LYS A 98 7.57 -12.68 15.61
C LYS A 98 9.05 -12.70 15.20
N LYS A 99 9.56 -13.85 14.71
CA LYS A 99 10.96 -13.99 14.28
C LYS A 99 11.25 -13.18 13.01
N LEU A 100 10.27 -13.02 12.12
CA LEU A 100 10.43 -12.19 10.91
C LEU A 100 10.77 -10.73 11.23
N ARG A 101 10.36 -10.23 12.39
CA ARG A 101 10.70 -8.85 12.80
C ARG A 101 12.19 -8.61 12.98
N LEU A 102 13.00 -9.67 13.12
CA LEU A 102 14.45 -9.57 13.18
C LEU A 102 15.08 -9.24 11.82
N SER A 103 14.34 -9.49 10.72
CA SER A 103 14.76 -9.11 9.36
C SER A 103 14.25 -7.71 8.92
N LEU A 104 13.58 -6.97 9.81
CA LEU A 104 13.09 -5.64 9.53
C LEU A 104 14.26 -4.69 9.26
N GLN A 105 14.29 -4.11 8.08
CA GLN A 105 15.25 -3.09 7.70
C GLN A 105 14.64 -1.71 7.92
N HIS A 106 15.46 -0.73 8.30
CA HIS A 106 15.03 0.65 8.49
C HIS A 106 15.96 1.59 7.73
N LYS A 107 15.38 2.55 7.02
CA LYS A 107 16.08 3.61 6.29
C LYS A 107 15.42 4.96 6.58
N ILE A 108 16.20 6.01 6.56
CA ILE A 108 15.72 7.40 6.61
C ILE A 108 15.91 8.00 5.23
N ILE A 109 14.80 8.50 4.66
CA ILE A 109 14.76 9.16 3.36
C ILE A 109 14.50 10.64 3.63
N PRO A 110 15.47 11.54 3.33
CA PRO A 110 15.25 12.97 3.45
C PRO A 110 14.19 13.43 2.44
N ASN A 111 13.26 14.27 2.87
CA ASN A 111 12.38 14.96 1.95
C ASN A 111 13.03 16.27 1.51
N ALA A 112 13.57 16.29 0.29
CA ALA A 112 14.34 17.42 -0.23
C ALA A 112 13.47 18.66 -0.58
N PHE A 113 12.15 18.52 -0.62
CA PHE A 113 11.22 19.55 -1.10
C PHE A 113 10.32 20.12 -0.01
N SER A 114 10.52 19.73 1.25
CA SER A 114 9.71 20.23 2.36
C SER A 114 10.38 21.44 3.02
N GLU A 115 9.67 22.58 3.10
CA GLU A 115 10.08 23.75 3.89
C GLU A 115 10.21 23.41 5.39
N GLU A 116 9.42 22.46 5.88
CA GLU A 116 9.59 21.87 7.20
C GLU A 116 10.52 20.66 7.06
N GLU A 117 11.59 20.57 7.82
CA GLU A 117 12.54 19.43 7.83
C GLU A 117 11.81 18.07 8.05
N MET A 118 11.06 17.64 7.03
CA MET A 118 10.34 16.36 7.02
C MET A 118 11.29 15.24 6.61
N VAL A 119 11.10 14.08 7.20
CA VAL A 119 11.80 12.85 6.84
C VAL A 119 10.81 11.69 6.75
N THR A 120 11.13 10.74 5.88
CA THR A 120 10.39 9.49 5.79
C THR A 120 11.21 8.37 6.42
N HIS A 121 10.65 7.72 7.42
CA HIS A 121 11.21 6.51 8.00
C HIS A 121 10.62 5.30 7.28
N ARG A 122 11.36 4.74 6.34
CA ARG A 122 10.98 3.54 5.59
C ARG A 122 11.41 2.29 6.33
N PHE A 123 10.45 1.42 6.61
CA PHE A 123 10.67 0.07 7.12
C PHE A 123 10.36 -0.95 6.02
N ILE A 124 11.22 -1.95 5.86
CA ILE A 124 11.12 -2.97 4.82
C ILE A 124 11.15 -4.33 5.50
N LEU A 125 10.10 -5.14 5.30
CA LEU A 125 10.01 -6.49 5.84
C LEU A 125 9.80 -7.49 4.71
N PRO A 126 10.79 -8.36 4.40
CA PRO A 126 10.57 -9.53 3.57
C PRO A 126 9.66 -10.53 4.30
N CYS A 127 8.60 -10.99 3.64
CA CYS A 127 7.62 -11.89 4.22
C CYS A 127 6.81 -12.61 3.14
N LYS A 128 5.86 -13.46 3.56
CA LYS A 128 4.83 -14.04 2.70
C LYS A 128 3.45 -13.57 3.15
N LYS A 129 2.46 -13.69 2.27
CA LYS A 129 1.06 -13.35 2.56
C LYS A 129 0.58 -13.95 3.90
N ASN A 130 0.89 -15.22 4.14
CA ASN A 130 0.46 -15.93 5.35
C ASN A 130 1.14 -15.48 6.64
N ASP A 131 2.24 -14.73 6.54
CA ASP A 131 2.92 -14.16 7.70
C ASP A 131 2.21 -12.92 8.24
N ILE A 132 1.29 -12.35 7.46
CA ILE A 132 0.59 -11.09 7.77
C ILE A 132 -0.87 -11.38 8.11
N ARG A 133 -1.43 -10.63 9.06
CA ARG A 133 -2.88 -10.46 9.26
C ARG A 133 -3.37 -9.39 8.29
N TYR A 134 -3.27 -9.68 6.99
CA TYR A 134 -3.46 -8.67 5.95
C TYR A 134 -4.87 -8.07 5.94
N GLU A 135 -5.91 -8.85 6.17
CA GLU A 135 -7.29 -8.36 6.25
C GLU A 135 -7.42 -7.28 7.34
N ALA A 136 -6.89 -7.56 8.53
CA ALA A 136 -6.91 -6.60 9.63
C ALA A 136 -5.99 -5.39 9.39
N LEU A 137 -4.91 -5.55 8.61
CA LEU A 137 -4.03 -4.44 8.23
C LEU A 137 -4.70 -3.55 7.18
N LEU A 138 -5.31 -4.14 6.14
CA LEU A 138 -6.06 -3.41 5.12
C LEU A 138 -7.21 -2.60 5.76
N ALA A 139 -7.99 -3.22 6.64
CA ALA A 139 -9.03 -2.51 7.38
C ALA A 139 -8.46 -1.34 8.21
N ALA A 140 -7.29 -1.51 8.82
CA ALA A 140 -6.67 -0.44 9.62
C ALA A 140 -6.17 0.73 8.76
N ILE A 141 -5.71 0.47 7.53
CA ILE A 141 -5.34 1.48 6.54
C ILE A 141 -6.60 2.21 6.09
N SER A 142 -7.65 1.49 5.70
CA SER A 142 -8.93 2.09 5.26
C SER A 142 -9.59 2.99 6.32
N TYR A 143 -9.21 2.85 7.60
CA TYR A 143 -9.72 3.71 8.68
C TYR A 143 -8.78 4.85 9.04
N GLU A 144 -7.79 5.15 8.22
CA GLU A 144 -6.78 6.18 8.54
C GLU A 144 -7.41 7.53 8.84
N ASP A 145 -8.40 7.94 8.07
CA ASP A 145 -9.09 9.22 8.20
C ASP A 145 -10.23 9.20 9.24
N PHE A 146 -10.53 8.06 9.85
CA PHE A 146 -11.65 7.93 10.78
C PHE A 146 -11.22 7.84 12.24
N ARG A 147 -12.11 8.25 13.14
CA ARG A 147 -11.98 8.00 14.58
C ARG A 147 -12.31 6.54 14.93
N HIS A 148 -11.64 5.58 14.28
CA HIS A 148 -11.88 4.17 14.51
C HIS A 148 -10.84 3.56 15.49
N PRO A 149 -11.22 2.61 16.38
CA PRO A 149 -10.30 1.98 17.34
C PRO A 149 -9.11 1.27 16.71
N THR A 150 -9.26 0.80 15.46
CA THR A 150 -8.22 0.09 14.70
C THR A 150 -7.45 0.98 13.72
N ASN A 151 -7.77 2.28 13.64
CA ASN A 151 -7.07 3.24 12.79
C ASN A 151 -5.55 3.07 12.91
N ILE A 152 -4.87 3.05 11.77
CA ILE A 152 -3.42 2.79 11.68
C ILE A 152 -2.60 3.89 12.35
N LEU A 153 -3.06 5.14 12.26
CA LEU A 153 -2.44 6.34 12.83
C LEU A 153 -3.00 6.72 14.21
N LYS A 154 -3.75 5.86 14.88
CA LYS A 154 -4.37 6.19 16.16
C LYS A 154 -3.39 6.83 17.15
N GLY A 155 -3.65 8.09 17.49
CA GLY A 155 -2.82 8.89 18.40
C GLY A 155 -1.71 9.69 17.73
N PHE A 156 -1.63 9.70 16.39
CA PHE A 156 -0.65 10.46 15.61
C PHE A 156 -1.31 11.20 14.42
N PRO A 157 -2.29 12.09 14.66
CA PRO A 157 -3.08 12.72 13.58
C PRO A 157 -2.28 13.72 12.72
N ARG A 158 -1.02 14.03 13.08
CA ARG A 158 -0.14 14.96 12.35
C ARG A 158 0.90 14.23 11.50
N ASN A 159 0.95 12.91 11.56
CA ASN A 159 1.91 12.11 10.83
C ASN A 159 1.19 11.39 9.70
N GLY A 160 1.86 11.23 8.57
CA GLY A 160 1.38 10.40 7.47
C GLY A 160 1.99 9.00 7.53
N ILE A 161 1.29 8.05 6.98
CA ILE A 161 1.78 6.69 6.79
C ILE A 161 1.36 6.17 5.42
N ASP A 162 2.32 5.67 4.64
CA ASP A 162 2.03 4.91 3.43
C ASP A 162 2.47 3.47 3.60
N ILE A 163 1.62 2.54 3.19
CA ILE A 163 1.91 1.12 3.25
C ILE A 163 1.81 0.50 1.87
N TYR A 164 2.94 -0.02 1.37
CA TYR A 164 3.02 -0.68 0.08
C TYR A 164 3.24 -2.18 0.29
N PHE A 165 2.51 -2.96 -0.49
CA PHE A 165 2.71 -4.41 -0.57
C PHE A 165 3.30 -4.72 -1.93
N ILE A 166 4.54 -5.21 -1.96
CA ILE A 166 5.26 -5.52 -3.19
C ILE A 166 5.33 -7.03 -3.36
N ASN A 167 4.72 -7.55 -4.41
CA ASN A 167 4.88 -8.94 -4.82
C ASN A 167 6.14 -9.05 -5.69
N THR A 168 7.22 -9.58 -5.12
CA THR A 168 8.49 -9.70 -5.84
C THR A 168 8.49 -10.87 -6.81
N THR A 169 7.68 -11.89 -6.59
CA THR A 169 7.51 -13.03 -7.49
C THR A 169 6.80 -12.62 -8.77
N ARG A 170 5.67 -11.89 -8.65
CA ARG A 170 4.83 -11.48 -9.78
C ARG A 170 5.13 -10.08 -10.30
N LYS A 171 6.04 -9.34 -9.64
CA LYS A 171 6.46 -7.99 -10.01
C LYS A 171 5.28 -7.02 -10.06
N MET A 172 4.50 -7.01 -8.98
CA MET A 172 3.33 -6.17 -8.80
C MET A 172 3.44 -5.39 -7.49
N ILE A 173 2.87 -4.19 -7.45
CA ILE A 173 2.79 -3.37 -6.24
C ILE A 173 1.33 -3.02 -6.00
N TYR A 174 0.85 -3.25 -4.79
CA TYR A 174 -0.45 -2.86 -4.30
C TYR A 174 -0.29 -1.77 -3.24
N HIS A 175 -0.97 -0.66 -3.41
CA HIS A 175 -1.02 0.45 -2.48
C HIS A 175 -2.48 0.83 -2.18
N LEU A 176 -2.92 0.52 -0.97
CA LEU A 176 -4.19 1.00 -0.42
C LEU A 176 -3.87 2.31 0.30
N TYR A 177 -4.41 3.42 -0.18
CA TYR A 177 -4.08 4.73 0.39
C TYR A 177 -5.04 5.16 1.51
N ASP A 178 -6.34 4.86 1.39
CA ASP A 178 -7.37 5.13 2.41
C ASP A 178 -8.64 4.30 2.12
N ASP A 179 -9.78 4.72 2.61
CA ASP A 179 -11.08 4.08 2.36
C ASP A 179 -11.59 4.27 0.94
N ARG A 180 -11.11 5.26 0.18
CA ARG A 180 -11.61 5.61 -1.16
C ARG A 180 -11.08 4.66 -2.22
N GLY A 181 -9.81 4.26 -2.15
CA GLY A 181 -9.27 3.49 -3.25
C GLY A 181 -7.88 2.91 -3.05
N CYS A 182 -7.45 2.20 -4.08
CA CYS A 182 -6.11 1.61 -4.15
C CYS A 182 -5.55 1.65 -5.57
N ASP A 183 -4.22 1.72 -5.67
CA ASP A 183 -3.48 1.54 -6.91
C ASP A 183 -2.88 0.14 -6.96
N VAL A 184 -2.98 -0.53 -8.12
CA VAL A 184 -2.21 -1.73 -8.44
C VAL A 184 -1.40 -1.46 -9.69
N ILE A 185 -0.09 -1.62 -9.59
CA ILE A 185 0.82 -1.46 -10.72
C ILE A 185 1.62 -2.74 -10.95
N ALA A 186 2.04 -2.97 -12.19
CA ALA A 186 2.86 -4.12 -12.56
C ALA A 186 3.96 -3.75 -13.55
N SER A 187 5.00 -4.60 -13.60
CA SER A 187 6.08 -4.44 -14.56
C SER A 187 5.67 -4.76 -15.99
N ARG A 188 4.57 -5.51 -16.18
CA ARG A 188 4.02 -5.89 -17.48
C ARG A 188 2.50 -5.73 -17.48
N LYS A 189 1.95 -5.31 -18.62
CA LYS A 189 0.52 -5.15 -18.85
C LYS A 189 -0.27 -6.45 -18.58
N GLU A 190 0.26 -7.56 -19.07
CA GLU A 190 -0.39 -8.87 -19.02
C GLU A 190 -0.69 -9.34 -17.59
N ASP A 191 0.14 -8.93 -16.65
CA ASP A 191 -0.02 -9.31 -15.23
C ASP A 191 -1.23 -8.60 -14.58
N LEU A 192 -1.71 -7.49 -15.17
CA LEU A 192 -2.89 -6.75 -14.71
C LEU A 192 -4.18 -7.15 -15.43
N LEU A 193 -4.13 -7.87 -16.56
CA LEU A 193 -5.32 -8.26 -17.32
C LEU A 193 -6.38 -9.00 -16.47
N PRO A 194 -6.01 -9.95 -15.59
CA PRO A 194 -7.00 -10.59 -14.73
C PRO A 194 -7.71 -9.60 -13.80
N LEU A 195 -6.98 -8.64 -13.24
CA LEU A 195 -7.57 -7.59 -12.40
C LEU A 195 -8.50 -6.68 -13.19
N TYR A 196 -8.07 -6.28 -14.40
CA TYR A 196 -8.87 -5.45 -15.29
C TYR A 196 -10.20 -6.11 -15.67
N HIS A 197 -10.20 -7.43 -15.95
CA HIS A 197 -11.41 -8.17 -16.33
C HIS A 197 -12.30 -8.50 -15.13
N ASP A 198 -11.70 -9.03 -14.05
CA ASP A 198 -12.47 -9.54 -12.90
C ASP A 198 -13.06 -8.42 -12.04
N PHE A 199 -12.40 -7.25 -12.00
CA PHE A 199 -12.79 -6.09 -11.20
C PHE A 199 -13.07 -4.84 -12.03
N ASN A 200 -13.44 -4.99 -13.31
CA ASN A 200 -13.68 -3.88 -14.21
C ASN A 200 -14.67 -2.85 -13.65
N GLU A 201 -15.74 -3.29 -13.00
CA GLU A 201 -16.75 -2.42 -12.39
C GLU A 201 -16.23 -1.61 -11.18
N TRP A 202 -15.04 -1.94 -10.68
CA TRP A 202 -14.43 -1.25 -9.54
C TRP A 202 -13.35 -0.25 -9.96
N ILE A 203 -13.06 -0.17 -11.25
CA ILE A 203 -12.10 0.81 -11.79
C ILE A 203 -12.66 2.21 -11.55
N LEU A 204 -11.81 3.10 -11.02
CA LEU A 204 -12.19 4.47 -10.75
C LEU A 204 -12.59 5.19 -12.05
N ASP A 205 -13.81 5.72 -12.10
CA ASP A 205 -14.37 6.32 -13.31
C ASP A 205 -13.54 7.50 -13.82
N TYR A 206 -12.92 8.25 -12.93
CA TYR A 206 -12.06 9.38 -13.28
C TYR A 206 -10.88 9.00 -14.19
N ASP A 207 -10.28 7.83 -13.96
CA ASP A 207 -9.10 7.34 -14.69
C ASP A 207 -9.46 6.24 -15.72
N ARG A 208 -10.76 5.93 -15.88
CA ARG A 208 -11.24 4.83 -16.72
C ARG A 208 -10.81 4.93 -18.16
N GLU A 209 -10.94 6.10 -18.79
CA GLU A 209 -10.58 6.29 -20.20
C GLU A 209 -9.10 5.97 -20.46
N GLU A 210 -8.21 6.41 -19.56
CA GLU A 210 -6.79 6.13 -19.63
C GLU A 210 -6.52 4.63 -19.47
N ILE A 211 -7.13 4.00 -18.46
CA ILE A 211 -6.99 2.57 -18.18
C ILE A 211 -7.51 1.73 -19.34
N ASP A 212 -8.71 2.01 -19.84
CA ASP A 212 -9.29 1.30 -20.99
C ASP A 212 -8.43 1.47 -22.25
N GLY A 213 -7.83 2.65 -22.46
CA GLY A 213 -6.88 2.91 -23.53
C GLY A 213 -5.66 1.98 -23.53
N VAL A 214 -5.25 1.53 -22.34
CA VAL A 214 -4.16 0.57 -22.15
C VAL A 214 -4.64 -0.88 -22.32
N PHE A 215 -5.77 -1.25 -21.69
CA PHE A 215 -6.15 -2.66 -21.48
C PHE A 215 -7.17 -3.22 -22.50
N SER A 216 -7.94 -2.38 -23.20
CA SER A 216 -8.95 -2.83 -24.19
C SER A 216 -8.38 -3.19 -25.58
N ARG A 217 -7.08 -3.03 -25.80
CA ARG A 217 -6.42 -3.30 -27.10
C ARG A 217 -5.75 -4.66 -27.11
#